data_15642e4ab2bf49c0cd8af27cca503949
#
_entry.id   15642e4ab2bf49c0cd8af27cca503949
#
_cell.length_a   1.000
_cell.length_b   1.000
_cell.length_c   1.000
_cell.angle_alpha   90.00
_cell.angle_beta   90.00
_cell.angle_gamma   90.00
#
_symmetry.space_group_name_H-M   'P 1'
#
loop_
_entity.id
_entity.type
_entity.pdbx_description
1 polymer ?
#
loop_
_entity_poly.entity_id
_entity_poly.type
_entity_poly.pdbx_seq_one_letter_code
_entity_poly.pdbx_strand_id
1 'polypeptide(L)'
;MTLARRWRKAIVAGAAAVMVAMTAAVPTIAHADPARHYYLELGGTGSAAPAPGCTGSYAFANQHLDGGIPVPVCYPASAGPWLNGHNQFPDPTAPSFDTSVREGYRNLLAAAEDTHRRDPGARLTIVGYSQGAQAADQVLQKIASGETGIPRSLVSGKLYSDPMQPGTGIWAKLPKGWSAFGFTSPGPGPEKFDGIPVRRFCIRTDGVCDATALSSIGGFLQQHPKYQRDGNVMTKTIAQDGGEGVVWYEP
;
A
#
# COMPACT_ATOMS: atom_id res chain seq x y z
N MET A 1 -16.82 102.11 51.50
CA MET A 1 -16.52 100.96 52.37
C MET A 1 -17.34 99.82 51.85
N THR A 2 -16.67 98.93 51.04
CA THR A 2 -17.32 97.70 50.54
C THR A 2 -16.23 96.65 50.19
N LEU A 3 -16.24 95.58 50.90
CA LEU A 3 -15.29 94.47 50.84
C LEU A 3 -15.69 93.53 49.65
N ALA A 4 -14.79 93.33 48.73
CA ALA A 4 -14.91 92.39 47.67
C ALA A 4 -14.50 90.98 48.11
N ARG A 5 -15.35 90.02 48.04
CA ARG A 5 -15.08 88.60 48.28
C ARG A 5 -14.67 87.88 47.02
N ARG A 6 -13.44 87.41 46.92
CA ARG A 6 -12.90 86.59 45.82
C ARG A 6 -13.31 85.12 46.02
N TRP A 7 -13.96 84.56 45.08
CA TRP A 7 -14.23 83.12 45.00
C TRP A 7 -13.14 82.43 44.19
N ARG A 8 -12.44 81.53 44.84
CA ARG A 8 -11.49 80.64 44.11
C ARG A 8 -12.26 79.40 43.60
N LYS A 9 -12.29 79.24 42.34
CA LYS A 9 -12.80 78.01 41.71
C LYS A 9 -11.68 76.97 41.76
N ALA A 10 -11.91 75.84 42.42
CA ALA A 10 -11.05 74.67 42.38
C ALA A 10 -11.41 73.84 41.14
N ILE A 11 -10.43 73.62 40.27
CA ILE A 11 -10.54 72.72 39.12
C ILE A 11 -10.15 71.34 39.62
N VAL A 12 -11.09 70.42 39.67
CA VAL A 12 -10.83 69.00 39.91
C VAL A 12 -10.50 68.36 38.59
N ALA A 13 -9.22 68.03 38.38
CA ALA A 13 -8.79 67.23 37.24
C ALA A 13 -9.08 65.76 37.50
N GLY A 14 -10.09 65.20 36.83
CA GLY A 14 -10.36 63.75 36.84
C GLY A 14 -9.41 63.02 35.91
N ALA A 15 -8.53 62.23 36.46
CA ALA A 15 -7.69 61.28 35.68
C ALA A 15 -8.52 60.04 35.32
N ALA A 16 -8.91 59.92 34.06
CA ALA A 16 -9.51 58.68 33.54
C ALA A 16 -8.39 57.64 33.25
N ALA A 17 -8.31 56.62 34.08
CA ALA A 17 -7.44 55.48 33.82
C ALA A 17 -8.06 54.60 32.74
N VAL A 18 -7.47 54.59 31.55
CA VAL A 18 -7.81 53.64 30.47
C VAL A 18 -7.13 52.32 30.77
N MET A 19 -7.88 51.33 31.25
CA MET A 19 -7.41 49.94 31.31
C MET A 19 -7.47 49.31 29.94
N VAL A 20 -6.32 49.12 29.30
CA VAL A 20 -6.16 48.31 28.09
C VAL A 20 -6.16 46.85 28.54
N ALA A 21 -7.25 46.14 28.32
CA ALA A 21 -7.30 44.71 28.50
C ALA A 21 -6.49 44.04 27.38
N MET A 22 -5.27 43.58 27.65
CA MET A 22 -4.52 42.71 26.74
C MET A 22 -5.16 41.33 26.80
N THR A 23 -5.99 41.00 25.82
CA THR A 23 -6.40 39.61 25.54
C THR A 23 -5.21 38.86 24.95
N ALA A 24 -4.55 38.05 25.77
CA ALA A 24 -3.56 37.09 25.29
C ALA A 24 -4.28 36.09 24.39
N ALA A 25 -4.02 36.16 23.10
CA ALA A 25 -4.44 35.12 22.17
C ALA A 25 -3.68 33.84 22.54
N VAL A 26 -4.38 32.87 23.11
CA VAL A 26 -3.84 31.52 23.32
C VAL A 26 -3.69 30.92 21.94
N PRO A 27 -2.47 30.51 21.52
CA PRO A 27 -2.32 29.83 20.24
C PRO A 27 -3.10 28.51 20.31
N THR A 28 -4.15 28.40 19.50
CA THR A 28 -4.80 27.11 19.24
C THR A 28 -3.77 26.24 18.55
N ILE A 29 -3.28 25.21 19.24
CA ILE A 29 -2.50 24.14 18.62
C ILE A 29 -3.46 23.46 17.65
N ALA A 30 -3.31 23.77 16.34
CA ALA A 30 -3.99 23.03 15.30
C ALA A 30 -3.51 21.58 15.41
N HIS A 31 -4.35 20.68 15.89
CA HIS A 31 -4.10 19.25 15.77
C HIS A 31 -4.16 18.97 14.28
N ALA A 32 -3.02 18.63 13.68
CA ALA A 32 -3.01 18.11 12.33
C ALA A 32 -3.87 16.83 12.34
N ASP A 33 -4.85 16.75 11.44
CA ASP A 33 -5.58 15.50 11.26
C ASP A 33 -4.59 14.37 10.99
N PRO A 34 -4.81 13.18 11.56
CA PRO A 34 -3.93 12.05 11.31
C PRO A 34 -3.84 11.81 9.81
N ALA A 35 -2.61 11.67 9.30
CA ALA A 35 -2.37 11.44 7.87
C ALA A 35 -3.18 10.22 7.39
N ARG A 36 -3.92 10.37 6.31
CA ARG A 36 -4.69 9.26 5.72
C ARG A 36 -3.74 8.13 5.32
N HIS A 37 -4.22 6.91 5.38
CA HIS A 37 -3.47 5.72 5.00
C HIS A 37 -4.22 4.97 3.90
N TYR A 38 -3.62 4.88 2.73
CA TYR A 38 -4.18 4.20 1.58
C TYR A 38 -3.48 2.85 1.37
N TYR A 39 -4.28 1.83 1.08
CA TYR A 39 -3.82 0.49 0.71
C TYR A 39 -4.14 0.28 -0.78
N LEU A 40 -3.10 0.34 -1.62
CA LEU A 40 -3.24 0.14 -3.07
C LEU A 40 -3.09 -1.35 -3.36
N GLU A 41 -4.16 -1.99 -3.77
CA GLU A 41 -4.30 -3.45 -3.78
C GLU A 41 -4.35 -4.03 -5.19
N LEU A 42 -3.44 -4.97 -5.47
CA LEU A 42 -3.51 -5.84 -6.65
C LEU A 42 -3.82 -7.28 -6.24
N GLY A 43 -4.92 -7.82 -6.76
CA GLY A 43 -5.28 -9.23 -6.61
C GLY A 43 -4.39 -10.17 -7.41
N GLY A 44 -4.52 -11.47 -7.18
CA GLY A 44 -3.84 -12.52 -7.94
C GLY A 44 -4.50 -12.82 -9.29
N THR A 45 -3.98 -13.80 -10.02
CA THR A 45 -4.60 -14.34 -11.24
C THR A 45 -6.05 -14.74 -10.95
N GLY A 46 -6.95 -14.40 -11.85
CA GLY A 46 -8.39 -14.62 -11.68
C GLY A 46 -9.14 -13.46 -11.01
N SER A 47 -8.44 -12.40 -10.59
CA SER A 47 -9.03 -11.23 -9.95
C SER A 47 -9.11 -10.04 -10.93
N ALA A 48 -9.83 -10.19 -12.04
CA ALA A 48 -9.98 -9.14 -13.04
C ALA A 48 -11.02 -8.08 -12.67
N ALA A 49 -11.01 -6.98 -13.43
CA ALA A 49 -12.02 -5.93 -13.37
C ALA A 49 -13.46 -6.48 -13.53
N PRO A 50 -14.51 -5.80 -13.05
CA PRO A 50 -14.45 -4.46 -12.46
C PRO A 50 -14.15 -4.47 -10.95
N ALA A 51 -13.84 -3.27 -10.41
CA ALA A 51 -13.80 -3.08 -8.97
C ALA A 51 -15.22 -3.24 -8.35
N PRO A 52 -15.33 -3.75 -7.12
CA PRO A 52 -14.27 -4.23 -6.21
C PRO A 52 -13.81 -5.67 -6.49
N GLY A 53 -14.36 -6.35 -7.51
CA GLY A 53 -14.07 -7.77 -7.81
C GLY A 53 -12.57 -8.03 -8.08
N CYS A 54 -11.86 -7.08 -8.67
CA CYS A 54 -10.43 -7.20 -8.93
C CYS A 54 -9.57 -7.26 -7.65
N THR A 55 -10.13 -6.95 -6.49
CA THR A 55 -9.49 -7.09 -5.18
C THR A 55 -10.25 -8.03 -4.25
N GLY A 56 -11.02 -8.95 -4.81
CA GLY A 56 -11.78 -9.95 -4.05
C GLY A 56 -10.91 -10.78 -3.10
N SER A 57 -9.61 -10.94 -3.40
CA SER A 57 -8.62 -11.57 -2.52
C SER A 57 -8.50 -10.88 -1.16
N TYR A 58 -8.83 -9.60 -1.05
CA TYR A 58 -8.72 -8.81 0.18
C TYR A 58 -10.05 -8.60 0.90
N ALA A 59 -11.15 -9.21 0.43
CA ALA A 59 -12.50 -8.95 0.95
C ALA A 59 -12.62 -9.13 2.48
N PHE A 60 -11.98 -10.14 3.06
CA PHE A 60 -11.92 -10.32 4.51
C PHE A 60 -10.90 -9.39 5.16
N ALA A 61 -9.72 -9.23 4.56
CA ALA A 61 -8.65 -8.41 5.12
C ALA A 61 -9.08 -6.94 5.24
N ASN A 62 -9.82 -6.41 4.26
CA ASN A 62 -10.27 -5.02 4.24
C ASN A 62 -11.24 -4.66 5.38
N GLN A 63 -11.82 -5.65 6.06
CA GLN A 63 -12.61 -5.43 7.27
C GLN A 63 -11.74 -5.07 8.49
N HIS A 64 -10.42 -5.22 8.39
CA HIS A 64 -9.46 -5.00 9.48
C HIS A 64 -8.42 -3.90 9.17
N LEU A 65 -8.75 -2.95 8.28
CA LEU A 65 -7.83 -1.86 7.91
C LEU A 65 -7.71 -0.73 8.94
N ASP A 66 -8.43 -0.81 10.07
CA ASP A 66 -8.35 0.14 11.18
C ASP A 66 -8.43 1.62 10.73
N GLY A 67 -9.39 1.92 9.86
CA GLY A 67 -9.59 3.25 9.27
C GLY A 67 -8.74 3.52 8.02
N GLY A 68 -7.94 2.57 7.57
CA GLY A 68 -7.26 2.64 6.27
C GLY A 68 -8.23 2.58 5.09
N ILE A 69 -7.82 3.16 3.98
CA ILE A 69 -8.64 3.32 2.77
C ILE A 69 -8.16 2.34 1.70
N PRO A 70 -8.92 1.28 1.37
CA PRO A 70 -8.54 0.38 0.28
C PRO A 70 -8.74 1.07 -1.08
N VAL A 71 -7.74 0.95 -1.94
CA VAL A 71 -7.77 1.45 -3.31
C VAL A 71 -7.60 0.26 -4.25
N PRO A 72 -8.70 -0.24 -4.85
CA PRO A 72 -8.63 -1.35 -5.77
C PRO A 72 -7.92 -0.93 -7.06
N VAL A 73 -6.89 -1.67 -7.44
CA VAL A 73 -6.18 -1.48 -8.70
C VAL A 73 -6.44 -2.68 -9.59
N CYS A 74 -7.24 -2.47 -10.62
CA CYS A 74 -7.65 -3.52 -11.54
C CYS A 74 -6.68 -3.66 -12.72
N TYR A 75 -6.51 -4.88 -13.18
CA TYR A 75 -5.68 -5.24 -14.33
C TYR A 75 -6.25 -6.54 -14.95
N PRO A 76 -5.74 -7.06 -16.08
CA PRO A 76 -6.29 -8.29 -16.68
C PRO A 76 -6.28 -9.50 -15.75
N ALA A 77 -5.33 -9.59 -14.83
CA ALA A 77 -5.19 -10.69 -13.86
C ALA A 77 -5.25 -12.08 -14.53
N SER A 78 -4.69 -12.19 -15.73
CA SER A 78 -4.75 -13.36 -16.58
C SER A 78 -3.39 -14.04 -16.74
N ALA A 79 -3.44 -15.30 -17.17
CA ALA A 79 -2.29 -16.13 -17.52
C ALA A 79 -2.63 -16.89 -18.82
N GLY A 80 -2.94 -16.13 -19.89
CA GLY A 80 -3.25 -16.71 -21.18
C GLY A 80 -2.08 -17.50 -21.78
N PRO A 81 -2.40 -18.54 -22.56
CA PRO A 81 -3.72 -18.97 -23.01
C PRO A 81 -4.49 -19.86 -22.02
N TRP A 82 -3.98 -20.04 -20.81
CA TRP A 82 -4.51 -21.00 -19.82
C TRP A 82 -5.67 -20.45 -19.04
N LEU A 83 -5.48 -19.30 -18.39
CA LEU A 83 -6.48 -18.68 -17.51
C LEU A 83 -6.74 -17.24 -17.93
N ASN A 84 -8.01 -16.85 -18.07
CA ASN A 84 -8.37 -15.45 -18.10
C ASN A 84 -8.54 -14.87 -16.68
N GLY A 85 -8.80 -13.57 -16.60
CA GLY A 85 -8.96 -12.88 -15.32
C GLY A 85 -10.21 -13.27 -14.53
N HIS A 86 -11.05 -14.16 -15.03
CA HIS A 86 -12.25 -14.69 -14.37
C HIS A 86 -12.15 -16.19 -14.10
N ASN A 87 -10.94 -16.73 -14.08
CA ASN A 87 -10.64 -18.16 -13.86
C ASN A 87 -11.28 -19.12 -14.88
N GLN A 88 -11.57 -18.64 -16.08
CA GLN A 88 -12.00 -19.52 -17.17
C GLN A 88 -10.78 -20.16 -17.84
N PHE A 89 -10.86 -21.45 -18.09
CA PHE A 89 -9.82 -22.30 -18.67
C PHE A 89 -10.38 -23.23 -19.75
N PRO A 90 -9.72 -23.39 -20.92
CA PRO A 90 -8.69 -22.50 -21.45
C PRO A 90 -9.30 -21.23 -22.07
N ASP A 91 -8.54 -20.16 -22.13
CA ASP A 91 -8.90 -18.97 -22.91
C ASP A 91 -7.72 -18.51 -23.77
N PRO A 92 -7.69 -18.91 -25.07
CA PRO A 92 -6.62 -18.54 -25.99
C PRO A 92 -6.55 -17.04 -26.29
N THR A 93 -7.60 -16.28 -25.99
CA THR A 93 -7.68 -14.84 -26.24
C THR A 93 -7.22 -14.01 -25.03
N ALA A 94 -7.06 -14.66 -23.88
CA ALA A 94 -6.62 -13.97 -22.68
C ALA A 94 -5.20 -13.41 -22.81
N PRO A 95 -4.93 -12.20 -22.29
CA PRO A 95 -3.58 -11.67 -22.20
C PRO A 95 -2.63 -12.65 -21.50
N SER A 96 -1.40 -12.75 -22.01
CA SER A 96 -0.37 -13.56 -21.34
C SER A 96 -0.09 -13.07 -19.92
N PHE A 97 0.51 -13.93 -19.10
CA PHE A 97 0.95 -13.57 -17.76
C PHE A 97 1.83 -12.32 -17.77
N ASP A 98 2.82 -12.24 -18.66
CA ASP A 98 3.73 -11.10 -18.78
C ASP A 98 3.01 -9.80 -19.16
N THR A 99 2.04 -9.89 -20.07
CA THR A 99 1.23 -8.73 -20.45
C THR A 99 0.38 -8.27 -19.28
N SER A 100 -0.23 -9.21 -18.60
CA SER A 100 -1.07 -8.93 -17.42
C SER A 100 -0.26 -8.27 -16.28
N VAL A 101 0.91 -8.82 -15.93
CA VAL A 101 1.81 -8.22 -14.92
C VAL A 101 2.25 -6.82 -15.33
N ARG A 102 2.62 -6.61 -16.58
CA ARG A 102 3.03 -5.30 -17.08
C ARG A 102 1.92 -4.24 -16.96
N GLU A 103 0.68 -4.63 -17.24
CA GLU A 103 -0.47 -3.75 -17.04
C GLU A 103 -0.75 -3.50 -15.57
N GLY A 104 -0.68 -4.53 -14.73
CA GLY A 104 -0.78 -4.41 -13.28
C GLY A 104 0.27 -3.44 -12.71
N TYR A 105 1.51 -3.57 -13.14
CA TYR A 105 2.59 -2.64 -12.77
C TYR A 105 2.26 -1.18 -13.15
N ARG A 106 1.83 -0.95 -14.41
CA ARG A 106 1.50 0.41 -14.89
C ARG A 106 0.34 1.03 -14.11
N ASN A 107 -0.72 0.26 -13.92
CA ASN A 107 -1.92 0.71 -13.23
C ASN A 107 -1.63 1.01 -11.76
N LEU A 108 -0.83 0.16 -11.09
CA LEU A 108 -0.46 0.35 -9.69
C LEU A 108 0.46 1.56 -9.51
N LEU A 109 1.46 1.72 -10.37
CA LEU A 109 2.34 2.88 -10.32
C LEU A 109 1.55 4.18 -10.53
N ALA A 110 0.69 4.21 -11.55
CA ALA A 110 -0.17 5.37 -11.82
C ALA A 110 -1.11 5.67 -10.64
N ALA A 111 -1.70 4.64 -10.01
CA ALA A 111 -2.55 4.80 -8.83
C ALA A 111 -1.76 5.36 -7.62
N ALA A 112 -0.53 4.91 -7.42
CA ALA A 112 0.34 5.40 -6.35
C ALA A 112 0.71 6.88 -6.55
N GLU A 113 1.15 7.24 -7.76
CA GLU A 113 1.49 8.62 -8.12
C GLU A 113 0.27 9.55 -8.03
N ASP A 114 -0.90 9.10 -8.50
CA ASP A 114 -2.13 9.85 -8.45
C ASP A 114 -2.63 10.07 -7.00
N THR A 115 -2.54 9.03 -6.16
CA THR A 115 -2.89 9.13 -4.75
C THR A 115 -1.95 10.09 -4.02
N HIS A 116 -0.65 9.99 -4.24
CA HIS A 116 0.32 10.92 -3.65
C HIS A 116 0.11 12.37 -4.12
N ARG A 117 -0.19 12.58 -5.40
CA ARG A 117 -0.47 13.92 -5.93
C ARG A 117 -1.72 14.56 -5.30
N ARG A 118 -2.78 13.76 -5.06
CA ARG A 118 -4.02 14.24 -4.44
C ARG A 118 -3.90 14.43 -2.93
N ASP A 119 -3.04 13.66 -2.29
CA ASP A 119 -2.83 13.68 -0.84
C ASP A 119 -1.33 13.47 -0.51
N PRO A 120 -0.51 14.54 -0.64
CA PRO A 120 0.95 14.43 -0.53
C PRO A 120 1.47 14.01 0.85
N GLY A 121 0.63 14.14 1.90
CA GLY A 121 0.97 13.73 3.27
C GLY A 121 0.50 12.33 3.63
N ALA A 122 -0.23 11.66 2.77
CA ALA A 122 -0.78 10.34 3.05
C ALA A 122 0.28 9.24 3.07
N ARG A 123 0.06 8.23 3.92
CA ARG A 123 0.82 6.98 3.88
C ARG A 123 0.24 6.06 2.81
N LEU A 124 1.11 5.38 2.07
CA LEU A 124 0.76 4.44 1.02
C LEU A 124 1.30 3.06 1.37
N THR A 125 0.44 2.06 1.49
CA THR A 125 0.86 0.66 1.51
C THR A 125 0.56 0.03 0.16
N ILE A 126 1.62 -0.40 -0.52
CA ILE A 126 1.51 -1.16 -1.77
C ILE A 126 1.27 -2.61 -1.41
N VAL A 127 0.15 -3.16 -1.86
CA VAL A 127 -0.27 -4.51 -1.49
C VAL A 127 -0.42 -5.37 -2.74
N GLY A 128 0.21 -6.52 -2.76
CA GLY A 128 0.12 -7.47 -3.87
C GLY A 128 -0.07 -8.90 -3.40
N TYR A 129 -0.82 -9.69 -4.18
CA TYR A 129 -0.98 -11.12 -3.97
C TYR A 129 -0.66 -11.89 -5.24
N SER A 130 0.20 -12.93 -5.14
CA SER A 130 0.51 -13.83 -6.27
C SER A 130 1.03 -13.04 -7.48
N GLN A 131 0.37 -13.11 -8.63
CA GLN A 131 0.68 -12.29 -9.80
C GLN A 131 0.71 -10.79 -9.47
N GLY A 132 -0.23 -10.31 -8.65
CA GLY A 132 -0.25 -8.93 -8.19
C GLY A 132 0.93 -8.60 -7.27
N ALA A 133 1.47 -9.58 -6.51
CA ALA A 133 2.67 -9.38 -5.70
C ALA A 133 3.90 -9.14 -6.57
N GLN A 134 4.03 -9.81 -7.73
CA GLN A 134 5.10 -9.53 -8.69
C GLN A 134 5.03 -8.08 -9.21
N ALA A 135 3.86 -7.62 -9.60
CA ALA A 135 3.69 -6.25 -10.06
C ALA A 135 3.96 -5.23 -8.95
N ALA A 136 3.50 -5.52 -7.73
CA ALA A 136 3.72 -4.69 -6.55
C ALA A 136 5.20 -4.63 -6.15
N ASP A 137 5.92 -5.75 -6.19
CA ASP A 137 7.36 -5.80 -5.96
C ASP A 137 8.11 -4.87 -6.94
N GLN A 138 7.78 -4.93 -8.23
CA GLN A 138 8.38 -4.07 -9.25
C GLN A 138 8.06 -2.59 -9.06
N VAL A 139 6.84 -2.24 -8.60
CA VAL A 139 6.48 -0.85 -8.26
C VAL A 139 7.27 -0.37 -7.05
N LEU A 140 7.39 -1.19 -6.01
CA LEU A 140 8.20 -0.88 -4.83
C LEU A 140 9.68 -0.67 -5.20
N GLN A 141 10.25 -1.47 -6.11
CA GLN A 141 11.60 -1.25 -6.65
C GLN A 141 11.71 0.11 -7.35
N LYS A 142 10.70 0.47 -8.16
CA LYS A 142 10.66 1.75 -8.89
C LYS A 142 10.60 2.95 -7.94
N ILE A 143 9.83 2.87 -6.87
CA ILE A 143 9.77 3.92 -5.85
C ILE A 143 11.09 3.95 -5.06
N ALA A 144 11.62 2.79 -4.69
CA ALA A 144 12.88 2.66 -3.96
C ALA A 144 14.08 3.21 -4.74
N SER A 145 14.09 3.11 -6.07
CA SER A 145 15.15 3.71 -6.91
C SER A 145 15.12 5.24 -6.94
N GLY A 146 14.05 5.87 -6.43
CA GLY A 146 13.88 7.33 -6.46
C GLY A 146 13.47 7.90 -7.82
N GLU A 147 13.05 7.03 -8.74
CA GLU A 147 12.61 7.44 -10.08
C GLU A 147 11.14 7.90 -10.13
N THR A 148 10.49 7.98 -8.97
CA THR A 148 9.15 8.54 -8.80
C THR A 148 9.22 9.78 -7.90
N GLY A 149 8.20 10.64 -7.95
CA GLY A 149 8.08 11.77 -7.03
C GLY A 149 7.58 11.39 -5.62
N ILE A 150 7.37 10.10 -5.34
CA ILE A 150 6.80 9.64 -4.06
C ILE A 150 7.92 9.47 -3.02
N PRO A 151 7.86 10.16 -1.86
CA PRO A 151 8.84 9.99 -0.80
C PRO A 151 8.81 8.56 -0.23
N ARG A 152 9.96 7.90 -0.15
CA ARG A 152 10.09 6.53 0.40
C ARG A 152 9.55 6.40 1.82
N SER A 153 9.70 7.45 2.62
CA SER A 153 9.22 7.51 4.01
C SER A 153 7.69 7.43 4.18
N LEU A 154 6.94 7.67 3.10
CA LEU A 154 5.49 7.55 3.07
C LEU A 154 5.00 6.19 2.55
N VAL A 155 5.92 5.32 2.11
CA VAL A 155 5.58 4.06 1.45
C VAL A 155 5.97 2.87 2.29
N SER A 156 5.12 1.86 2.28
CA SER A 156 5.41 0.51 2.77
C SER A 156 4.89 -0.54 1.79
N GLY A 157 5.34 -1.79 1.94
CA GLY A 157 4.92 -2.89 1.08
C GLY A 157 4.45 -4.12 1.85
N LYS A 158 3.45 -4.80 1.30
CA LYS A 158 2.96 -6.10 1.75
C LYS A 158 2.79 -7.02 0.55
N LEU A 159 3.64 -8.03 0.45
CA LEU A 159 3.67 -8.96 -0.66
C LEU A 159 3.27 -10.35 -0.17
N TYR A 160 2.10 -10.81 -0.57
CA TYR A 160 1.57 -12.11 -0.20
C TYR A 160 1.84 -13.11 -1.32
N SER A 161 2.52 -14.22 -0.97
CA SER A 161 2.92 -15.23 -1.96
C SER A 161 3.65 -14.62 -3.16
N ASP A 162 4.73 -13.91 -2.88
CA ASP A 162 5.51 -13.21 -3.90
C ASP A 162 6.34 -14.18 -4.73
N PRO A 163 6.10 -14.30 -6.06
CA PRO A 163 6.90 -15.15 -6.93
C PRO A 163 8.35 -14.68 -7.08
N MET A 164 8.63 -13.40 -6.79
CA MET A 164 9.98 -12.83 -6.81
C MET A 164 10.69 -12.93 -5.44
N GLN A 165 10.11 -13.61 -4.45
CA GLN A 165 10.73 -13.75 -3.12
C GLN A 165 12.17 -14.23 -3.22
N PRO A 166 13.15 -13.49 -2.64
CA PRO A 166 14.56 -13.87 -2.73
C PRO A 166 14.82 -15.28 -2.22
N GLY A 167 15.61 -16.04 -2.97
CA GLY A 167 16.06 -17.37 -2.62
C GLY A 167 15.02 -18.49 -2.74
N THR A 168 13.72 -18.24 -2.60
CA THR A 168 12.69 -19.29 -2.53
C THR A 168 11.56 -19.15 -3.53
N GLY A 169 11.24 -17.93 -3.98
CA GLY A 169 10.19 -17.69 -4.96
C GLY A 169 10.47 -18.38 -6.30
N ILE A 170 9.41 -18.70 -7.04
CA ILE A 170 9.53 -19.44 -8.31
C ILE A 170 10.49 -18.74 -9.29
N TRP A 171 10.49 -17.40 -9.35
CA TRP A 171 11.39 -16.65 -10.22
C TRP A 171 12.83 -16.60 -9.70
N ALA A 172 13.06 -16.85 -8.41
CA ALA A 172 14.42 -17.03 -7.87
C ALA A 172 15.04 -18.40 -8.22
N LYS A 173 14.22 -19.35 -8.71
CA LYS A 173 14.64 -20.69 -9.13
C LYS A 173 14.89 -20.79 -10.63
N LEU A 174 14.50 -19.79 -11.39
CA LEU A 174 14.64 -19.75 -12.84
C LEU A 174 15.61 -18.65 -13.24
N PRO A 175 16.47 -18.86 -14.25
CA PRO A 175 17.33 -17.81 -14.76
C PRO A 175 16.53 -16.59 -15.20
N LYS A 176 17.02 -15.39 -14.93
CA LYS A 176 16.43 -14.16 -15.45
C LYS A 176 16.38 -14.20 -16.99
N GLY A 177 15.20 -13.87 -17.54
CA GLY A 177 14.96 -13.91 -18.99
C GLY A 177 14.52 -15.30 -19.51
N TRP A 178 14.53 -16.36 -18.67
CA TRP A 178 13.90 -17.61 -19.07
C TRP A 178 12.42 -17.39 -19.37
N SER A 179 11.95 -17.89 -20.50
CA SER A 179 10.59 -17.64 -20.95
C SER A 179 9.95 -18.89 -21.54
N ALA A 180 8.70 -19.16 -21.17
CA ALA A 180 7.86 -20.18 -21.76
C ALA A 180 6.38 -19.81 -21.63
N PHE A 181 5.60 -20.05 -22.69
CA PHE A 181 4.13 -19.95 -22.68
C PHE A 181 3.57 -18.61 -22.17
N GLY A 182 4.26 -17.51 -22.41
CA GLY A 182 3.81 -16.18 -21.96
C GLY A 182 4.17 -15.84 -20.51
N PHE A 183 5.04 -16.64 -19.90
CA PHE A 183 5.68 -16.41 -18.60
C PHE A 183 7.17 -16.15 -18.82
N THR A 184 7.66 -15.02 -18.34
CA THR A 184 9.10 -14.70 -18.37
C THR A 184 9.59 -14.40 -16.95
N SER A 185 10.66 -15.09 -16.55
CA SER A 185 11.28 -14.87 -15.26
C SER A 185 11.96 -13.50 -15.19
N PRO A 186 11.54 -12.60 -14.32
CA PRO A 186 12.27 -11.36 -14.05
C PRO A 186 13.52 -11.61 -13.17
N GLY A 187 13.68 -12.83 -12.65
CA GLY A 187 14.61 -13.16 -11.58
C GLY A 187 14.04 -12.83 -10.19
N PRO A 188 14.85 -13.00 -9.13
CA PRO A 188 14.45 -12.65 -7.77
C PRO A 188 14.28 -11.13 -7.61
N GLY A 189 13.37 -10.74 -6.73
CA GLY A 189 13.28 -9.39 -6.22
C GLY A 189 14.45 -9.07 -5.26
N PRO A 190 14.60 -7.82 -4.83
CA PRO A 190 15.63 -7.43 -3.88
C PRO A 190 15.31 -7.96 -2.47
N GLU A 191 16.33 -8.20 -1.66
CA GLU A 191 16.13 -8.54 -0.25
C GLU A 191 15.57 -7.36 0.55
N LYS A 192 15.97 -6.13 0.19
CA LYS A 192 15.54 -4.87 0.80
C LYS A 192 15.18 -3.84 -0.26
N PHE A 193 14.30 -2.91 0.08
CA PHE A 193 13.80 -1.87 -0.82
C PHE A 193 14.27 -0.47 -0.39
N ASP A 194 15.52 -0.31 -0.14
CA ASP A 194 16.25 0.96 0.05
C ASP A 194 15.43 2.09 0.73
N GLY A 195 15.12 1.89 2.01
CA GLY A 195 14.36 2.83 2.84
C GLY A 195 12.83 2.67 2.81
N ILE A 196 12.30 1.65 2.09
CA ILE A 196 10.89 1.29 2.15
C ILE A 196 10.75 -0.02 2.95
N PRO A 197 10.02 -0.03 4.07
CA PRO A 197 9.75 -1.27 4.80
C PRO A 197 8.80 -2.16 4.00
N VAL A 198 9.29 -3.35 3.61
CA VAL A 198 8.50 -4.33 2.85
C VAL A 198 8.53 -5.68 3.56
N ARG A 199 7.34 -6.20 3.86
CA ARG A 199 7.15 -7.58 4.34
C ARG A 199 6.64 -8.47 3.23
N ARG A 200 7.30 -9.62 3.07
CA ARG A 200 6.82 -10.73 2.26
C ARG A 200 6.23 -11.80 3.17
N PHE A 201 5.05 -12.26 2.87
CA PHE A 201 4.34 -13.27 3.65
C PHE A 201 4.26 -14.54 2.82
N CYS A 202 4.84 -15.63 3.30
CA CYS A 202 4.88 -16.90 2.60
C CYS A 202 4.40 -18.05 3.50
N ILE A 203 3.39 -18.79 3.04
CA ILE A 203 3.02 -20.07 3.64
C ILE A 203 3.99 -21.12 3.09
N ARG A 204 4.63 -21.89 3.97
CA ARG A 204 5.58 -22.94 3.55
C ARG A 204 4.91 -23.91 2.58
N THR A 205 5.69 -24.36 1.63
CA THR A 205 5.27 -25.21 0.51
C THR A 205 4.30 -24.56 -0.51
N ASP A 206 3.99 -23.28 -0.38
CA ASP A 206 3.33 -22.56 -1.48
C ASP A 206 4.30 -22.40 -2.66
N GLY A 207 4.06 -23.12 -3.75
CA GLY A 207 4.96 -23.19 -4.90
C GLY A 207 5.23 -21.86 -5.61
N VAL A 208 4.56 -20.79 -5.24
CA VAL A 208 4.82 -19.44 -5.78
C VAL A 208 5.94 -18.75 -5.00
N CYS A 209 5.85 -18.66 -3.68
CA CYS A 209 6.85 -18.00 -2.84
C CYS A 209 7.84 -18.97 -2.20
N ASP A 210 7.54 -20.28 -2.14
CA ASP A 210 8.38 -21.35 -1.61
C ASP A 210 8.52 -22.50 -2.61
N ALA A 211 9.20 -22.26 -3.72
CA ALA A 211 9.50 -23.25 -4.77
C ALA A 211 10.78 -24.05 -4.48
N THR A 212 10.97 -24.48 -3.23
CA THR A 212 12.21 -25.12 -2.77
C THR A 212 12.19 -26.64 -2.90
N ALA A 213 11.03 -27.25 -3.06
CA ALA A 213 10.85 -28.70 -3.13
C ALA A 213 9.80 -29.12 -4.16
N LEU A 214 9.82 -30.37 -4.61
CA LEU A 214 8.78 -30.92 -5.49
C LEU A 214 7.39 -30.91 -4.85
N SER A 215 7.30 -31.03 -3.52
CA SER A 215 6.05 -30.90 -2.76
C SER A 215 5.39 -29.53 -2.92
N SER A 216 6.17 -28.50 -3.24
CA SER A 216 5.66 -27.13 -3.47
C SER A 216 4.74 -27.04 -4.68
N ILE A 217 4.84 -27.97 -5.65
CA ILE A 217 3.91 -28.05 -6.80
C ILE A 217 2.49 -28.36 -6.31
N GLY A 218 2.34 -29.35 -5.42
CA GLY A 218 1.07 -29.65 -4.78
C GLY A 218 0.61 -28.55 -3.81
N GLY A 219 1.57 -27.93 -3.14
CA GLY A 219 1.35 -26.82 -2.23
C GLY A 219 0.74 -25.59 -2.91
N PHE A 220 1.04 -25.34 -4.18
CA PHE A 220 0.37 -24.30 -4.95
C PHE A 220 -1.17 -24.44 -4.89
N LEU A 221 -1.70 -25.62 -5.06
CA LEU A 221 -3.15 -25.84 -5.03
C LEU A 221 -3.74 -25.80 -3.59
N GLN A 222 -2.93 -26.17 -2.60
CA GLN A 222 -3.41 -26.33 -1.21
C GLN A 222 -3.16 -25.10 -0.34
N GLN A 223 -1.96 -24.49 -0.45
CA GLN A 223 -1.54 -23.39 0.42
C GLN A 223 -1.85 -22.03 -0.18
N HIS A 224 -1.65 -21.89 -1.50
CA HIS A 224 -1.83 -20.64 -2.19
C HIS A 224 -3.21 -19.98 -1.98
N PRO A 225 -4.35 -20.68 -2.01
CA PRO A 225 -5.65 -20.07 -1.74
C PRO A 225 -5.91 -19.70 -0.28
N LYS A 226 -5.05 -20.12 0.66
CA LYS A 226 -5.29 -19.88 2.10
C LYS A 226 -5.11 -18.42 2.51
N TYR A 227 -4.23 -17.66 1.85
CA TYR A 227 -3.92 -16.26 2.23
C TYR A 227 -5.15 -15.40 2.37
N GLN A 228 -6.09 -15.53 1.46
CA GLN A 228 -7.29 -14.71 1.35
C GLN A 228 -8.47 -15.18 2.20
N ARG A 229 -8.33 -16.30 2.92
CA ARG A 229 -9.39 -16.82 3.81
C ARG A 229 -9.50 -15.96 5.06
N ASP A 230 -10.70 -15.89 5.61
CA ASP A 230 -10.92 -15.22 6.89
C ASP A 230 -10.07 -15.84 8.01
N GLY A 231 -9.56 -14.99 8.90
CA GLY A 231 -8.69 -15.40 9.99
C GLY A 231 -7.31 -15.93 9.57
N ASN A 232 -6.94 -15.84 8.29
CA ASN A 232 -5.65 -16.30 7.78
C ASN A 232 -4.65 -15.13 7.57
N VAL A 233 -3.62 -15.33 6.77
CA VAL A 233 -2.44 -14.46 6.68
C VAL A 233 -2.82 -13.00 6.38
N MET A 234 -3.61 -12.74 5.33
CA MET A 234 -3.99 -11.37 4.95
C MET A 234 -4.81 -10.68 6.04
N THR A 235 -5.83 -11.36 6.56
CA THR A 235 -6.69 -10.83 7.63
C THR A 235 -5.90 -10.43 8.87
N LYS A 236 -4.87 -11.21 9.22
CA LYS A 236 -4.04 -10.98 10.42
C LYS A 236 -2.99 -9.90 10.22
N THR A 237 -2.63 -9.58 8.98
CA THR A 237 -1.42 -8.78 8.72
C THR A 237 -1.65 -7.52 7.92
N ILE A 238 -2.82 -7.35 7.31
CA ILE A 238 -3.08 -6.22 6.39
C ILE A 238 -2.89 -4.86 7.08
N ALA A 239 -3.33 -4.70 8.31
CA ALA A 239 -3.21 -3.47 9.09
C ALA A 239 -1.91 -3.36 9.90
N GLN A 240 -1.06 -4.41 9.94
CA GLN A 240 0.19 -4.35 10.69
C GLN A 240 1.18 -3.40 10.02
N ASP A 241 1.55 -2.33 10.71
CA ASP A 241 2.53 -1.38 10.21
C ASP A 241 3.97 -1.88 10.33
N GLY A 242 4.80 -1.42 9.38
CA GLY A 242 6.25 -1.58 9.41
C GLY A 242 6.76 -3.02 9.24
N GLY A 243 8.07 -3.16 9.44
CA GLY A 243 8.81 -4.42 9.34
C GLY A 243 9.31 -4.74 7.94
N GLU A 244 10.40 -5.47 7.89
CA GLU A 244 11.08 -5.89 6.66
C GLU A 244 11.28 -7.41 6.62
N GLY A 245 11.50 -7.93 5.42
CA GLY A 245 11.90 -9.32 5.19
C GLY A 245 10.75 -10.29 5.05
N VAL A 246 11.04 -11.58 5.14
CA VAL A 246 10.09 -12.67 4.92
C VAL A 246 9.52 -13.16 6.24
N VAL A 247 8.19 -13.23 6.30
CA VAL A 247 7.44 -13.84 7.40
C VAL A 247 6.88 -15.17 6.91
N TRP A 248 7.31 -16.25 7.55
CA TRP A 248 6.90 -17.60 7.22
C TRP A 248 5.70 -18.03 8.04
N TYR A 249 4.78 -18.71 7.39
CA TYR A 249 3.64 -19.38 8.02
C TYR A 249 3.69 -20.87 7.75
N GLU A 250 3.29 -21.65 8.74
CA GLU A 250 3.13 -23.11 8.56
C GLU A 250 1.85 -23.39 7.75
N PRO A 251 1.81 -24.52 7.01
CA PRO A 251 0.73 -24.92 6.12
C PRO A 251 -0.65 -25.02 6.76
#